data_01382575965b1ca24dadb5b6d3e8589c
#
_entry.id   01382575965b1ca24dadb5b6d3e8589c
#
_cell.length_a   1.000
_cell.length_b   1.000
_cell.length_c   1.000
_cell.angle_alpha   90.00
_cell.angle_beta   90.00
_cell.angle_gamma   90.00
#
_symmetry.space_group_name_H-M   'P 1'
#
loop_
_entity.id
_entity.type
_entity.pdbx_description
1 polymer ?
#
loop_
_entity_poly.entity_id
_entity_poly.type
_entity_poly.pdbx_seq_one_letter_code
_entity_poly.pdbx_strand_id
1 'polypeptide(L)'
;MPKPYLVLQADDVLPFVHPAEPGYRSQHILGSETTGTHDLLLNRGTVVAGTGLTGTNHPDNDEIYYIVSGQAVVDLGGEPNHGEGCLTYQVDPGMIVFIPAGTFHRLRNDSDTDLVILTIWPQPSVPGANGIHDERLREWGTGFRLRDGRELRTDGGASRVVEPGAGWDPLEH
;
A
#
# COMPACT_ATOMS: atom_id res chain seq x y z
N MET A 1 23.01 11.33 11.79
CA MET A 1 22.61 12.23 10.67
C MET A 1 21.10 12.32 10.65
N PRO A 2 20.46 13.47 10.31
CA PRO A 2 19.02 13.52 10.17
C PRO A 2 18.58 12.59 9.05
N LYS A 3 17.47 11.84 9.25
CA LYS A 3 16.88 11.02 8.20
C LYS A 3 16.48 11.91 7.02
N PRO A 4 16.67 11.48 5.76
CA PRO A 4 16.27 12.26 4.61
C PRO A 4 14.75 12.47 4.65
N TYR A 5 14.32 13.68 4.32
CA TYR A 5 12.91 13.96 4.07
C TYR A 5 12.60 13.72 2.60
N LEU A 6 11.33 13.39 2.32
CA LEU A 6 10.84 13.12 0.98
C LEU A 6 9.64 14.03 0.70
N VAL A 7 9.66 14.71 -0.44
CA VAL A 7 8.52 15.46 -0.99
C VAL A 7 8.32 14.98 -2.43
N LEU A 8 7.16 14.41 -2.73
CA LEU A 8 6.83 13.94 -4.06
C LEU A 8 5.34 14.06 -4.33
N GLN A 9 4.96 14.03 -5.59
CA GLN A 9 3.59 13.84 -6.01
C GLN A 9 3.28 12.35 -6.06
N ALA A 10 2.22 11.93 -5.38
CA ALA A 10 1.83 10.53 -5.37
C ALA A 10 1.52 9.97 -6.78
N ASP A 11 1.04 10.83 -7.68
CA ASP A 11 0.78 10.45 -9.08
C ASP A 11 2.05 10.15 -9.89
N ASP A 12 3.22 10.61 -9.43
CA ASP A 12 4.51 10.28 -10.06
C ASP A 12 4.99 8.87 -9.70
N VAL A 13 4.46 8.27 -8.65
CA VAL A 13 4.79 6.90 -8.26
C VAL A 13 4.07 5.92 -9.18
N LEU A 14 4.82 5.00 -9.82
CA LEU A 14 4.20 3.96 -10.63
C LEU A 14 3.37 3.01 -9.76
N PRO A 15 2.13 2.72 -10.16
CA PRO A 15 1.35 1.72 -9.47
C PRO A 15 1.87 0.31 -9.78
N PHE A 16 1.99 -0.50 -8.75
CA PHE A 16 2.16 -1.94 -8.87
C PHE A 16 0.79 -2.62 -8.90
N VAL A 17 0.62 -3.57 -9.81
CA VAL A 17 -0.59 -4.38 -9.92
C VAL A 17 -0.23 -5.83 -9.60
N HIS A 18 -0.76 -6.34 -8.48
CA HIS A 18 -0.56 -7.73 -8.13
C HIS A 18 -1.36 -8.64 -9.08
N PRO A 19 -0.76 -9.71 -9.63
CA PRO A 19 -1.46 -10.59 -10.59
C PRO A 19 -2.77 -11.19 -10.08
N ALA A 20 -2.86 -11.48 -8.79
CA ALA A 20 -4.08 -12.00 -8.16
C ALA A 20 -5.14 -10.92 -7.87
N GLU A 21 -4.78 -9.65 -7.97
CA GLU A 21 -5.66 -8.50 -7.66
C GLU A 21 -5.61 -7.47 -8.81
N PRO A 22 -6.01 -7.84 -10.03
CA PRO A 22 -5.82 -6.99 -11.22
C PRO A 22 -6.63 -5.68 -11.18
N GLY A 23 -7.66 -5.62 -10.35
CA GLY A 23 -8.44 -4.41 -10.09
C GLY A 23 -7.82 -3.45 -9.07
N TYR A 24 -6.67 -3.80 -8.47
CA TYR A 24 -6.03 -2.97 -7.47
C TYR A 24 -4.67 -2.46 -7.94
N ARG A 25 -4.47 -1.16 -7.86
CA ARG A 25 -3.22 -0.49 -8.18
C ARG A 25 -2.62 0.09 -6.90
N SER A 26 -1.48 -0.46 -6.50
CA SER A 26 -0.79 -0.10 -5.25
C SER A 26 0.38 0.83 -5.52
N GLN A 27 0.35 2.04 -4.95
CA GLN A 27 1.46 2.99 -4.97
C GLN A 27 2.05 3.08 -3.57
N HIS A 28 3.13 2.34 -3.34
CA HIS A 28 3.81 2.34 -2.05
C HIS A 28 4.62 3.62 -1.88
N ILE A 29 4.27 4.44 -0.90
CA ILE A 29 4.84 5.78 -0.73
C ILE A 29 5.85 5.81 0.41
N LEU A 30 5.47 5.32 1.59
CA LEU A 30 6.34 5.29 2.76
C LEU A 30 6.55 3.85 3.22
N GLY A 31 7.76 3.54 3.62
CA GLY A 31 8.17 2.25 4.18
C GLY A 31 9.68 2.18 4.31
N SER A 32 10.18 1.06 4.77
CA SER A 32 11.63 0.87 4.97
C SER A 32 12.42 0.99 3.66
N GLU A 33 11.84 0.54 2.57
CA GLU A 33 12.49 0.51 1.24
C GLU A 33 12.42 1.87 0.52
N THR A 34 11.56 2.77 0.95
CA THR A 34 11.38 4.08 0.31
C THR A 34 11.98 5.22 1.12
N THR A 35 11.58 5.35 2.36
CA THR A 35 11.99 6.46 3.24
C THR A 35 12.87 6.03 4.40
N GLY A 36 13.16 4.74 4.52
CA GLY A 36 13.91 4.18 5.65
C GLY A 36 13.15 4.23 6.98
N THR A 37 11.84 4.49 6.95
CA THR A 37 11.03 4.40 8.18
C THR A 37 10.75 2.95 8.52
N HIS A 38 10.83 2.62 9.82
CA HIS A 38 10.50 1.32 10.35
C HIS A 38 9.22 1.35 11.21
N ASP A 39 8.58 2.51 11.31
CA ASP A 39 7.45 2.71 12.22
C ASP A 39 6.11 2.52 11.52
N LEU A 40 6.03 2.93 10.24
CA LEU A 40 4.78 2.87 9.48
C LEU A 40 5.01 2.61 8.00
N LEU A 41 3.97 2.08 7.36
CA LEU A 41 3.85 1.94 5.92
C LEU A 41 2.64 2.76 5.45
N LEU A 42 2.82 3.53 4.40
CA LEU A 42 1.74 4.27 3.72
C LEU A 42 1.70 3.85 2.27
N ASN A 43 0.53 3.39 1.84
CA ASN A 43 0.27 3.08 0.45
C ASN A 43 -0.95 3.87 -0.05
N ARG A 44 -0.91 4.35 -1.27
CA ARG A 44 -2.08 4.86 -1.99
C ARG A 44 -2.59 3.75 -2.89
N GLY A 45 -3.80 3.28 -2.60
CA GLY A 45 -4.49 2.27 -3.37
C GLY A 45 -5.51 2.89 -4.31
N THR A 46 -5.61 2.36 -5.53
CA THR A 46 -6.72 2.64 -6.44
C THR A 46 -7.42 1.32 -6.73
N VAL A 47 -8.71 1.24 -6.40
CA VAL A 47 -9.57 0.11 -6.75
C VAL A 47 -10.40 0.52 -7.95
N VAL A 48 -10.22 -0.19 -9.05
CA VAL A 48 -10.90 0.09 -10.32
C VAL A 48 -12.40 -0.08 -10.16
N ALA A 49 -13.17 0.76 -10.85
CA ALA A 49 -14.64 0.68 -10.90
C ALA A 49 -15.13 -0.75 -11.18
N GLY A 50 -16.13 -1.20 -10.43
CA GLY A 50 -16.73 -2.54 -10.57
C GLY A 50 -15.83 -3.70 -10.11
N THR A 51 -14.74 -3.43 -9.36
CA THR A 51 -13.84 -4.47 -8.84
C THR A 51 -13.71 -4.44 -7.32
N GLY A 52 -12.92 -5.34 -6.76
CA GLY A 52 -12.66 -5.37 -5.32
C GLY A 52 -11.40 -6.14 -5.02
N LEU A 53 -11.01 -6.11 -3.77
CA LEU A 53 -9.91 -6.89 -3.22
C LEU A 53 -10.44 -8.21 -2.65
N THR A 54 -9.64 -9.26 -2.75
CA THR A 54 -9.88 -10.48 -1.98
C THR A 54 -9.80 -10.16 -0.49
N GLY A 55 -10.75 -10.68 0.28
CA GLY A 55 -10.74 -10.45 1.73
C GLY A 55 -9.51 -11.07 2.39
N THR A 56 -9.00 -10.38 3.39
CA THR A 56 -7.82 -10.79 4.14
C THR A 56 -7.93 -10.41 5.61
N ASN A 57 -6.96 -10.82 6.41
CA ASN A 57 -6.70 -10.28 7.74
C ASN A 57 -5.18 -10.11 7.92
N HIS A 58 -4.81 -9.19 8.78
CA HIS A 58 -3.42 -9.01 9.22
C HIS A 58 -3.34 -9.38 10.70
N PRO A 59 -2.81 -10.56 11.05
CA PRO A 59 -2.91 -11.06 12.43
C PRO A 59 -2.23 -10.17 13.47
N ASP A 60 -1.17 -9.46 13.07
CA ASP A 60 -0.29 -8.73 13.99
C ASP A 60 -0.33 -7.22 13.82
N ASN A 61 -1.09 -6.69 12.84
CA ASN A 61 -1.08 -5.28 12.51
C ASN A 61 -2.49 -4.70 12.45
N ASP A 62 -2.68 -3.57 13.11
CA ASP A 62 -3.82 -2.69 12.85
C ASP A 62 -3.66 -2.03 11.47
N GLU A 63 -4.77 -1.74 10.83
CA GLU A 63 -4.77 -1.03 9.55
C GLU A 63 -5.77 0.12 9.56
N ILE A 64 -5.46 1.17 8.83
CA ILE A 64 -6.35 2.31 8.64
C ILE A 64 -6.57 2.52 7.15
N TYR A 65 -7.84 2.66 6.73
CA TYR A 65 -8.19 3.24 5.44
C TYR A 65 -8.66 4.68 5.63
N TYR A 66 -8.16 5.56 4.78
CA TYR A 66 -8.71 6.89 4.59
C TYR A 66 -9.22 7.00 3.14
N ILE A 67 -10.50 7.29 2.98
CA ILE A 67 -11.13 7.40 1.67
C ILE A 67 -10.83 8.78 1.08
N VAL A 68 -10.07 8.81 -0.01
CA VAL A 68 -9.66 10.05 -0.69
C VAL A 68 -10.72 10.49 -1.68
N SER A 69 -11.16 9.56 -2.54
CA SER A 69 -12.20 9.82 -3.56
C SER A 69 -12.87 8.52 -3.99
N GLY A 70 -14.04 8.62 -4.61
CA GLY A 70 -14.87 7.48 -4.98
C GLY A 70 -15.69 6.98 -3.81
N GLN A 71 -16.38 5.87 -4.01
CA GLN A 71 -17.21 5.22 -2.98
C GLN A 71 -16.84 3.74 -2.91
N ALA A 72 -16.99 3.15 -1.74
CA ALA A 72 -16.72 1.74 -1.55
C ALA A 72 -17.66 1.09 -0.54
N VAL A 73 -17.63 -0.23 -0.56
CA VAL A 73 -18.23 -1.09 0.44
C VAL A 73 -17.11 -1.83 1.16
N VAL A 74 -17.09 -1.72 2.49
CA VAL A 74 -16.13 -2.42 3.35
C VAL A 74 -16.88 -3.46 4.16
N ASP A 75 -16.46 -4.71 4.04
CA ASP A 75 -16.93 -5.81 4.90
C ASP A 75 -15.90 -6.02 6.02
N LEU A 76 -16.36 -6.03 7.27
CA LEU A 76 -15.49 -6.11 8.45
C LEU A 76 -15.94 -7.22 9.41
N GLY A 77 -14.98 -7.90 10.03
CA GLY A 77 -15.22 -8.95 11.02
C GLY A 77 -15.70 -10.24 10.40
N GLY A 78 -16.47 -11.02 11.15
CA GLY A 78 -16.91 -12.35 10.72
C GLY A 78 -15.84 -13.42 10.93
N GLU A 79 -16.07 -14.61 10.34
CA GLU A 79 -15.14 -15.73 10.42
C GLU A 79 -13.82 -15.42 9.72
N PRO A 80 -12.67 -15.70 10.34
CA PRO A 80 -11.37 -15.50 9.72
C PRO A 80 -11.29 -16.23 8.37
N ASN A 81 -10.78 -15.53 7.36
CA ASN A 81 -10.56 -16.01 5.99
C ASN A 81 -11.80 -16.23 5.11
N HIS A 82 -13.02 -16.19 5.65
CA HIS A 82 -14.24 -16.45 4.88
C HIS A 82 -15.22 -15.27 4.87
N GLY A 83 -15.14 -14.39 5.86
CA GLY A 83 -16.03 -13.23 5.96
C GLY A 83 -17.49 -13.58 6.23
N GLU A 84 -17.82 -14.81 6.62
CA GLU A 84 -19.16 -15.13 7.07
C GLU A 84 -19.51 -14.35 8.34
N GLY A 85 -20.67 -13.69 8.35
CA GLY A 85 -21.07 -12.84 9.47
C GLY A 85 -20.41 -11.47 9.52
N CYS A 86 -19.76 -11.02 8.43
CA CYS A 86 -19.25 -9.66 8.31
C CYS A 86 -20.35 -8.61 8.47
N LEU A 87 -19.98 -7.49 9.05
CA LEU A 87 -20.75 -6.26 8.96
C LEU A 87 -20.29 -5.48 7.72
N THR A 88 -21.25 -5.00 6.95
CA THR A 88 -21.02 -4.28 5.69
C THR A 88 -21.27 -2.79 5.89
N TYR A 89 -20.31 -1.96 5.50
CA TYR A 89 -20.38 -0.52 5.59
C TYR A 89 -20.16 0.13 4.23
N GLN A 90 -21.02 1.12 3.93
CA GLN A 90 -20.75 2.04 2.83
C GLN A 90 -19.80 3.12 3.30
N VAL A 91 -18.78 3.44 2.52
CA VAL A 91 -17.79 4.45 2.85
C VAL A 91 -17.63 5.47 1.72
N ASP A 92 -17.57 6.74 2.12
CA ASP A 92 -17.52 7.91 1.24
C ASP A 92 -16.22 8.70 1.49
N PRO A 93 -15.84 9.64 0.58
CA PRO A 93 -14.67 10.48 0.77
C PRO A 93 -14.63 11.21 2.12
N GLY A 94 -13.47 11.20 2.76
CA GLY A 94 -13.25 11.77 4.08
C GLY A 94 -13.50 10.81 5.25
N MET A 95 -14.07 9.62 4.98
CA MET A 95 -14.26 8.62 6.03
C MET A 95 -12.97 7.87 6.35
N ILE A 96 -12.89 7.43 7.60
CA ILE A 96 -11.80 6.61 8.14
C ILE A 96 -12.38 5.26 8.55
N VAL A 97 -11.70 4.19 8.17
CA VAL A 97 -11.98 2.83 8.64
C VAL A 97 -10.78 2.36 9.45
N PHE A 98 -10.99 2.09 10.73
CA PHE A 98 -9.97 1.47 11.58
C PHE A 98 -10.23 -0.03 11.66
N ILE A 99 -9.23 -0.81 11.37
CA ILE A 99 -9.27 -2.27 11.28
C ILE A 99 -8.27 -2.84 12.30
N PRO A 100 -8.74 -3.34 13.45
CA PRO A 100 -7.87 -3.97 14.43
C PRO A 100 -7.16 -5.21 13.89
N ALA A 101 -5.97 -5.49 14.39
CA ALA A 101 -5.22 -6.71 14.09
C ALA A 101 -6.10 -7.96 14.19
N GLY A 102 -5.93 -8.88 13.24
CA GLY A 102 -6.70 -10.12 13.16
C GLY A 102 -8.13 -9.98 12.62
N THR A 103 -8.60 -8.76 12.38
CA THR A 103 -9.95 -8.53 11.83
C THR A 103 -9.99 -8.83 10.34
N PHE A 104 -10.87 -9.75 9.94
CA PHE A 104 -11.15 -9.93 8.50
C PHE A 104 -11.70 -8.66 7.91
N HIS A 105 -11.21 -8.30 6.73
CA HIS A 105 -11.71 -7.15 5.98
C HIS A 105 -11.65 -7.39 4.48
N ARG A 106 -12.60 -6.80 3.78
CA ARG A 106 -12.68 -6.84 2.32
C ARG A 106 -13.19 -5.50 1.80
N LEU A 107 -12.55 -4.99 0.75
CA LEU A 107 -12.91 -3.73 0.11
C LEU A 107 -13.46 -4.01 -1.29
N ARG A 108 -14.64 -3.46 -1.60
CA ARG A 108 -15.26 -3.56 -2.91
C ARG A 108 -15.62 -2.16 -3.44
N ASN A 109 -15.37 -1.95 -4.70
CA ASN A 109 -15.82 -0.76 -5.42
C ASN A 109 -16.94 -1.17 -6.38
N ASP A 110 -18.17 -1.13 -5.92
CA ASP A 110 -19.35 -1.49 -6.70
C ASP A 110 -19.87 -0.30 -7.54
N SER A 111 -19.13 0.83 -7.56
CA SER A 111 -19.49 2.04 -8.31
C SER A 111 -18.90 2.06 -9.73
N ASP A 112 -19.24 3.08 -10.50
CA ASP A 112 -18.75 3.31 -11.87
C ASP A 112 -17.52 4.21 -11.96
N THR A 113 -16.96 4.63 -10.82
CA THR A 113 -15.77 5.46 -10.72
C THR A 113 -14.69 4.79 -9.88
N ASP A 114 -13.43 5.05 -10.18
CA ASP A 114 -12.31 4.51 -9.39
C ASP A 114 -12.35 5.04 -7.95
N LEU A 115 -12.12 4.14 -7.01
CA LEU A 115 -11.92 4.46 -5.61
C LEU A 115 -10.44 4.73 -5.35
N VAL A 116 -10.13 5.81 -4.64
CA VAL A 116 -8.77 6.09 -4.14
C VAL A 116 -8.77 6.10 -2.62
N ILE A 117 -7.89 5.32 -2.04
CA ILE A 117 -7.69 5.21 -0.60
C ILE A 117 -6.22 5.43 -0.21
N LEU A 118 -6.00 5.87 1.00
CA LEU A 118 -4.72 5.69 1.68
C LEU A 118 -4.86 4.52 2.66
N THR A 119 -3.93 3.59 2.60
CA THR A 119 -3.81 2.53 3.59
C THR A 119 -2.56 2.77 4.43
N ILE A 120 -2.73 2.72 5.73
CA ILE A 120 -1.68 3.01 6.71
C ILE A 120 -1.64 1.88 7.72
N TRP A 121 -0.47 1.31 7.94
CA TRP A 121 -0.25 0.32 8.98
C TRP A 121 1.19 0.33 9.48
N PRO A 122 1.47 -0.25 10.65
CA PRO A 122 2.82 -0.42 11.13
C PRO A 122 3.66 -1.20 10.10
N GLN A 123 4.91 -0.88 9.97
CA GLN A 123 5.81 -1.65 9.13
C GLN A 123 5.78 -3.11 9.58
N PRO A 124 5.50 -4.08 8.69
CA PRO A 124 5.45 -5.48 9.08
C PRO A 124 6.77 -5.92 9.71
N SER A 125 6.68 -6.52 10.88
CA SER A 125 7.84 -7.09 11.57
C SER A 125 8.22 -8.48 11.05
N VAL A 126 7.32 -9.09 10.26
CA VAL A 126 7.48 -10.46 9.75
C VAL A 126 7.39 -10.44 8.22
N PRO A 127 8.37 -11.04 7.51
CA PRO A 127 8.27 -11.24 6.07
C PRO A 127 6.99 -11.99 5.70
N GLY A 128 6.34 -11.58 4.61
CA GLY A 128 5.08 -12.19 4.15
C GLY A 128 3.80 -11.64 4.78
N ALA A 129 3.90 -10.71 5.70
CA ALA A 129 2.72 -10.08 6.30
C ALA A 129 1.96 -9.16 5.33
N ASN A 130 2.58 -8.77 4.22
CA ASN A 130 2.00 -7.93 3.18
C ASN A 130 2.28 -8.50 1.79
N GLY A 131 1.35 -9.33 1.28
CA GLY A 131 1.54 -10.05 0.03
C GLY A 131 1.80 -9.14 -1.20
N ILE A 132 1.12 -8.00 -1.31
CA ILE A 132 1.32 -7.05 -2.42
C ILE A 132 2.70 -6.40 -2.33
N HIS A 133 3.13 -6.04 -1.14
CA HIS A 133 4.43 -5.44 -0.89
C HIS A 133 5.59 -6.39 -1.23
N ASP A 134 5.51 -7.62 -0.73
CA ASP A 134 6.53 -8.65 -0.96
C ASP A 134 6.60 -9.01 -2.44
N GLU A 135 5.46 -9.11 -3.12
CA GLU A 135 5.40 -9.39 -4.55
C GLU A 135 6.03 -8.27 -5.38
N ARG A 136 5.77 -7.00 -5.03
CA ARG A 136 6.39 -5.86 -5.70
C ARG A 136 7.92 -5.87 -5.52
N LEU A 137 8.41 -6.14 -4.32
CA LEU A 137 9.84 -6.25 -4.06
C LEU A 137 10.47 -7.38 -4.86
N ARG A 138 9.78 -8.50 -4.96
CA ARG A 138 10.23 -9.65 -5.75
C ARG A 138 10.30 -9.33 -7.24
N GLU A 139 9.28 -8.66 -7.78
CA GLU A 139 9.18 -8.34 -9.20
C GLU A 139 10.06 -7.16 -9.60
N TRP A 140 10.05 -6.10 -8.82
CA TRP A 140 10.78 -4.87 -9.16
C TRP A 140 12.20 -4.81 -8.57
N GLY A 141 12.47 -5.56 -7.52
CA GLY A 141 13.74 -5.51 -6.80
C GLY A 141 14.01 -4.20 -6.06
N THR A 142 12.98 -3.36 -5.92
CA THR A 142 13.09 -2.04 -5.30
C THR A 142 11.77 -1.63 -4.65
N GLY A 143 11.82 -0.63 -3.78
CA GLY A 143 10.68 -0.11 -3.06
C GLY A 143 9.62 0.49 -3.97
N PHE A 144 9.99 1.44 -4.82
CA PHE A 144 9.10 1.94 -5.85
C PHE A 144 9.84 2.59 -7.03
N ARG A 145 9.10 2.78 -8.13
CA ARG A 145 9.54 3.44 -9.35
C ARG A 145 8.72 4.69 -9.62
N LEU A 146 9.36 5.71 -10.16
CA LEU A 146 8.70 6.91 -10.65
C LEU A 146 8.36 6.77 -12.14
N ARG A 147 7.37 7.55 -12.59
CA ARG A 147 6.92 7.52 -14.01
C ARG A 147 7.98 7.93 -15.00
N ASP A 148 8.94 8.76 -14.59
CA ASP A 148 10.09 9.17 -15.40
C ASP A 148 11.22 8.13 -15.45
N GLY A 149 11.02 6.98 -14.81
CA GLY A 149 11.97 5.87 -14.78
C GLY A 149 12.98 5.91 -13.64
N ARG A 150 13.00 6.99 -12.85
CA ARG A 150 13.81 7.00 -11.63
C ARG A 150 13.25 6.02 -10.61
N GLU A 151 14.12 5.48 -9.79
CA GLU A 151 13.77 4.56 -8.72
C GLU A 151 14.15 5.16 -7.37
N LEU A 152 13.34 4.92 -6.35
CA LEU A 152 13.74 5.18 -4.98
C LEU A 152 14.32 3.90 -4.39
N ARG A 153 15.55 3.99 -3.93
CA ARG A 153 16.23 2.88 -3.25
C ARG A 153 16.68 3.30 -1.88
N THR A 154 16.66 2.37 -0.97
CA THR A 154 17.12 2.57 0.40
C THR A 154 18.37 1.75 0.64
N ASP A 155 19.40 2.40 1.14
CA ASP A 155 20.64 1.76 1.59
C ASP A 155 20.97 2.22 3.00
N GLY A 156 21.17 1.27 3.91
CA GLY A 156 21.55 1.57 5.28
C GLY A 156 20.63 2.57 6.01
N GLY A 157 19.35 2.69 5.59
CA GLY A 157 18.38 3.63 6.15
C GLY A 157 18.39 5.02 5.51
N ALA A 158 19.14 5.24 4.43
CA ALA A 158 19.08 6.45 3.62
C ALA A 158 18.36 6.16 2.29
N SER A 159 17.35 6.95 1.98
CA SER A 159 16.65 6.85 0.69
C SER A 159 17.26 7.82 -0.31
N ARG A 160 17.40 7.37 -1.56
CA ARG A 160 17.85 8.20 -2.67
C ARG A 160 17.12 7.91 -3.95
N VAL A 161 17.01 8.91 -4.80
CA VAL A 161 16.51 8.76 -6.16
C VAL A 161 17.67 8.31 -7.05
N VAL A 162 17.44 7.26 -7.83
CA VAL A 162 18.41 6.68 -8.76
C VAL A 162 17.92 6.91 -10.19
N GLU A 163 18.79 7.44 -11.05
CA GLU A 163 18.49 7.65 -12.46
C GLU A 163 18.26 6.31 -13.21
N PRO A 164 17.43 6.31 -14.26
CA PRO A 164 17.19 5.11 -15.05
C PRO A 164 18.48 4.49 -15.58
N GLY A 165 18.67 3.21 -15.33
CA GLY A 165 19.85 2.47 -15.81
C GLY A 165 21.14 2.76 -15.03
N ALA A 166 21.13 3.64 -14.06
CA ALA A 166 22.24 3.80 -13.15
C ALA A 166 22.31 2.56 -12.24
N GLY A 167 23.48 1.94 -12.21
CA GLY A 167 23.77 0.92 -11.19
C GLY A 167 23.59 1.51 -9.80
N TRP A 168 23.31 0.66 -8.84
CA TRP A 168 23.31 1.09 -7.46
C TRP A 168 24.72 1.49 -7.05
N ASP A 169 24.94 2.77 -6.79
CA ASP A 169 26.20 3.29 -6.29
C ASP A 169 25.96 3.77 -4.86
N PRO A 170 26.60 3.17 -3.84
CA PRO A 170 26.48 3.63 -2.46
C PRO A 170 26.92 5.10 -2.40
N LEU A 171 26.16 5.92 -1.70
CA LEU A 171 26.57 7.30 -1.45
C LEU A 171 27.95 7.27 -0.79
N GLU A 172 28.94 7.86 -1.45
CA GLU A 172 30.16 8.24 -0.78
C GLU A 172 29.81 9.26 0.32
N HIS A 173 30.14 8.94 1.54
CA HIS A 173 29.90 9.76 2.74
C HIS A 173 31.08 10.69 2.99
#